data_fbefae535fcfb008455dc29909619143
#
_entry.id   fbefae535fcfb008455dc29909619143
#
_cell.length_a   1.000
_cell.length_b   1.000
_cell.length_c   1.000
_cell.angle_alpha   90.00
_cell.angle_beta   90.00
_cell.angle_gamma   90.00
#
_symmetry.space_group_name_H-M   'P 1'
#
loop_
_entity.id
_entity.type
_entity.pdbx_description
1 polymer ?
#
loop_
_entity_poly.entity_id
_entity_poly.type
_entity_poly.pdbx_seq_one_letter_code
_entity_poly.pdbx_strand_id
1 'polypeptide(L)'
;MPKVNITKSAVRAFVRSEYLKKYEPLRNARKEALRNAIGASPLFIDFKNIMASAESVASALEKAGYGSEFRQNLVSCEKALNRTINNLYTAHMSKPKDEISKLYAIAKPYDEKLDALEKAYQSANRAIDNAPGGKAAADVLKISGLDYYTWGNRQPERVLDLSALKGGD
;
A
#
# COMPACT_ATOMS: atom_id res chain seq x y z
N MET A 1 -19.17 37.86 -12.07
CA MET A 1 -18.41 36.70 -11.59
C MET A 1 -18.40 35.64 -12.66
N PRO A 2 -17.26 35.09 -13.11
CA PRO A 2 -17.23 34.02 -14.10
C PRO A 2 -17.95 32.79 -13.54
N LYS A 3 -18.92 32.27 -14.29
CA LYS A 3 -19.59 31.00 -13.93
C LYS A 3 -18.55 29.88 -13.99
N VAL A 4 -18.06 29.45 -12.85
CA VAL A 4 -17.16 28.25 -12.78
C VAL A 4 -17.96 27.06 -13.31
N ASN A 5 -17.56 26.55 -14.46
CA ASN A 5 -18.23 25.40 -15.07
C ASN A 5 -17.75 24.13 -14.34
N ILE A 6 -18.58 23.61 -13.44
CA ILE A 6 -18.28 22.39 -12.70
C ILE A 6 -18.40 21.20 -13.65
N THR A 7 -17.29 20.50 -13.89
CA THR A 7 -17.25 19.31 -14.72
C THR A 7 -17.32 18.03 -13.87
N LYS A 8 -17.85 16.94 -14.42
CA LYS A 8 -17.82 15.62 -13.77
C LYS A 8 -16.39 15.19 -13.43
N SER A 9 -15.42 15.55 -14.26
CA SER A 9 -14.00 15.23 -14.03
C SER A 9 -13.47 15.92 -12.78
N ALA A 10 -13.81 17.20 -12.56
CA ALA A 10 -13.41 17.92 -11.36
C ALA A 10 -14.05 17.34 -10.09
N VAL A 11 -15.33 16.94 -10.18
CA VAL A 11 -16.02 16.27 -9.07
C VAL A 11 -15.41 14.91 -8.76
N ARG A 12 -15.03 14.11 -9.77
CA ARG A 12 -14.29 12.86 -9.55
C ARG A 12 -12.92 13.08 -8.89
N ALA A 13 -12.20 14.12 -9.31
CA ALA A 13 -10.91 14.47 -8.69
C ALA A 13 -11.07 14.81 -7.21
N PHE A 14 -12.13 15.53 -6.86
CA PHE A 14 -12.48 15.82 -5.47
C PHE A 14 -12.76 14.51 -4.68
N VAL A 15 -13.67 13.68 -5.17
CA VAL A 15 -14.01 12.40 -4.50
C VAL A 15 -12.79 11.53 -4.32
N ARG A 16 -11.92 11.45 -5.35
CA ARG A 16 -10.65 10.74 -5.25
C ARG A 16 -9.73 11.32 -4.19
N SER A 17 -9.62 12.64 -4.10
CA SER A 17 -8.82 13.32 -3.07
C SER A 17 -9.30 12.97 -1.67
N GLU A 18 -10.62 13.07 -1.42
CA GLU A 18 -11.21 12.74 -0.11
C GLU A 18 -11.08 11.25 0.23
N TYR A 19 -11.21 10.37 -0.76
CA TYR A 19 -10.94 8.95 -0.61
C TYR A 19 -9.48 8.69 -0.19
N LEU A 20 -8.50 9.23 -0.91
CA LEU A 20 -7.07 9.01 -0.63
C LEU A 20 -6.65 9.55 0.73
N LYS A 21 -7.20 10.69 1.17
CA LYS A 21 -6.95 11.23 2.52
C LYS A 21 -7.32 10.26 3.64
N LYS A 22 -8.32 9.42 3.43
CA LYS A 22 -8.78 8.43 4.41
C LYS A 22 -8.13 7.07 4.18
N TYR A 23 -7.92 6.70 2.92
CA TYR A 23 -7.38 5.40 2.52
C TYR A 23 -5.91 5.24 2.91
N GLU A 24 -5.06 6.23 2.60
CA GLU A 24 -3.62 6.13 2.84
C GLU A 24 -3.25 5.96 4.32
N PRO A 25 -3.79 6.77 5.26
CA PRO A 25 -3.52 6.57 6.68
C PRO A 25 -3.97 5.19 7.18
N LEU A 26 -5.13 4.72 6.72
CA LEU A 26 -5.68 3.44 7.13
C LEU A 26 -4.84 2.26 6.62
N ARG A 27 -4.42 2.33 5.35
CA ARG A 27 -3.50 1.37 4.72
C ARG A 27 -2.16 1.34 5.43
N ASN A 28 -1.61 2.50 5.78
CA ASN A 28 -0.34 2.59 6.49
C ASN A 28 -0.45 2.05 7.91
N ALA A 29 -1.52 2.36 8.64
CA ALA A 29 -1.78 1.81 9.96
C ALA A 29 -1.92 0.28 9.93
N ARG A 30 -2.62 -0.28 8.94
CA ARG A 30 -2.69 -1.73 8.71
C ARG A 30 -1.31 -2.35 8.50
N LYS A 31 -0.53 -1.73 7.59
CA LYS A 31 0.83 -2.20 7.27
C LYS A 31 1.73 -2.20 8.51
N GLU A 32 1.62 -1.16 9.32
CA GLU A 32 2.41 -1.02 10.55
C GLU A 32 2.00 -2.01 11.62
N ALA A 33 0.69 -2.22 11.82
CA ALA A 33 0.17 -3.22 12.75
C ALA A 33 0.64 -4.64 12.38
N LEU A 34 0.59 -4.99 11.09
CA LEU A 34 1.10 -6.28 10.60
C LEU A 34 2.63 -6.38 10.76
N ARG A 35 3.36 -5.32 10.44
CA ARG A 35 4.83 -5.28 10.58
C ARG A 35 5.26 -5.50 12.04
N ASN A 36 4.57 -4.85 12.97
CA ASN A 36 4.84 -5.00 14.40
C ASN A 36 4.52 -6.41 14.88
N ALA A 37 3.40 -6.98 14.45
CA ALA A 37 3.02 -8.35 14.79
C ALA A 37 4.01 -9.38 14.24
N ILE A 38 4.46 -9.22 12.99
CA ILE A 38 5.48 -10.07 12.37
C ILE A 38 6.81 -9.91 13.12
N GLY A 39 7.21 -8.68 13.44
CA GLY A 39 8.44 -8.39 14.18
C GLY A 39 8.46 -8.93 15.61
N ALA A 40 7.30 -9.13 16.22
CA ALA A 40 7.16 -9.68 17.56
C ALA A 40 7.01 -11.22 17.61
N SER A 41 6.77 -11.86 16.46
CA SER A 41 6.60 -13.31 16.39
C SER A 41 7.96 -14.03 16.37
N PRO A 42 8.25 -14.92 17.32
CA PRO A 42 9.50 -15.70 17.34
C PRO A 42 9.73 -16.47 16.03
N LEU A 43 8.66 -17.01 15.44
CA LEU A 43 8.68 -17.72 14.16
C LEU A 43 9.28 -16.89 13.03
N PHE A 44 8.84 -15.64 12.90
CA PHE A 44 9.31 -14.74 11.83
C PHE A 44 10.73 -14.21 12.13
N ILE A 45 11.09 -14.05 13.40
CA ILE A 45 12.43 -13.64 13.82
C ILE A 45 13.43 -14.72 13.42
N ASP A 46 13.16 -15.99 13.75
CA ASP A 46 14.02 -17.12 13.41
C ASP A 46 14.16 -17.27 11.90
N PHE A 47 13.06 -17.19 11.17
CA PHE A 47 13.06 -17.24 9.70
C PHE A 47 13.90 -16.11 9.09
N LYS A 48 13.74 -14.88 9.57
CA LYS A 48 14.52 -13.72 9.13
C LYS A 48 16.02 -13.91 9.37
N ASN A 49 16.40 -14.42 10.54
CA ASN A 49 17.81 -14.65 10.89
C ASN A 49 18.44 -15.70 9.99
N ILE A 50 17.70 -16.76 9.67
CA ILE A 50 18.17 -17.81 8.76
C ILE A 50 18.30 -17.30 7.33
N MET A 51 17.35 -16.52 6.85
CA MET A 51 17.43 -15.90 5.52
C MET A 51 18.62 -14.95 5.39
N ALA A 52 18.88 -14.12 6.40
CA ALA A 52 20.06 -13.24 6.42
C ALA A 52 21.38 -14.05 6.40
N SER A 53 21.42 -15.18 7.10
CA SER A 53 22.57 -16.08 7.06
C SER A 53 22.76 -16.72 5.68
N ALA A 54 21.68 -17.12 5.01
CA ALA A 54 21.73 -17.68 3.65
C ALA A 54 22.22 -16.65 2.63
N GLU A 55 21.75 -15.40 2.71
CA GLU A 55 22.22 -14.29 1.86
C GLU A 55 23.71 -13.99 2.06
N SER A 56 24.19 -14.06 3.31
CA SER A 56 25.61 -13.89 3.62
C SER A 56 26.47 -14.97 3.00
N VAL A 57 26.05 -16.25 3.09
CA VAL A 57 26.75 -17.38 2.47
C VAL A 57 26.72 -17.27 0.94
N ALA A 58 25.61 -16.92 0.33
CA ALA A 58 25.50 -16.71 -1.12
C ALA A 58 26.46 -15.62 -1.60
N SER A 59 26.51 -14.49 -0.90
CA SER A 59 27.43 -13.39 -1.22
C SER A 59 28.91 -13.81 -1.08
N ALA A 60 29.24 -14.63 -0.09
CA ALA A 60 30.59 -15.17 0.08
C ALA A 60 30.95 -16.16 -1.05
N LEU A 61 30.00 -16.97 -1.52
CA LEU A 61 30.17 -17.89 -2.65
C LEU A 61 30.47 -17.17 -3.97
N GLU A 62 29.81 -16.05 -4.21
CA GLU A 62 30.06 -15.21 -5.40
C GLU A 62 31.51 -14.67 -5.44
N LYS A 63 32.07 -14.37 -4.27
CA LYS A 63 33.42 -13.83 -4.10
C LYS A 63 34.52 -14.89 -4.06
N ALA A 64 34.15 -16.14 -3.80
CA ALA A 64 35.10 -17.21 -3.66
C ALA A 64 35.59 -17.77 -5.02
N GLY A 65 36.89 -17.92 -5.19
CA GLY A 65 37.48 -18.50 -6.41
C GLY A 65 37.06 -19.96 -6.64
N TYR A 66 36.91 -20.33 -7.91
CA TYR A 66 36.58 -21.71 -8.30
C TYR A 66 37.67 -22.68 -7.85
N GLY A 67 37.24 -23.82 -7.26
CA GLY A 67 38.17 -24.92 -6.88
C GLY A 67 38.86 -24.73 -5.53
N SER A 68 38.63 -23.65 -4.80
CA SER A 68 39.19 -23.46 -3.47
C SER A 68 38.48 -24.36 -2.43
N GLU A 69 39.21 -24.83 -1.43
CA GLU A 69 38.65 -25.54 -0.27
C GLU A 69 37.63 -24.67 0.46
N PHE A 70 37.89 -23.38 0.54
CA PHE A 70 36.97 -22.39 1.10
C PHE A 70 35.62 -22.38 0.39
N ARG A 71 35.62 -22.46 -0.96
CA ARG A 71 34.37 -22.54 -1.73
C ARG A 71 33.60 -23.84 -1.47
N GLN A 72 34.31 -24.97 -1.34
CA GLN A 72 33.67 -26.26 -1.03
C GLN A 72 32.99 -26.24 0.35
N ASN A 73 33.63 -25.62 1.34
CA ASN A 73 33.05 -25.41 2.66
C ASN A 73 31.82 -24.50 2.61
N LEU A 74 31.84 -23.40 1.84
CA LEU A 74 30.69 -22.52 1.64
C LEU A 74 29.51 -23.22 0.97
N VAL A 75 29.78 -24.08 -0.05
CA VAL A 75 28.72 -24.89 -0.69
C VAL A 75 28.10 -25.88 0.32
N SER A 76 28.90 -26.43 1.22
CA SER A 76 28.39 -27.30 2.29
C SER A 76 27.53 -26.52 3.29
N CYS A 77 27.92 -25.30 3.65
CA CYS A 77 27.11 -24.40 4.48
C CYS A 77 25.79 -24.00 3.80
N GLU A 78 25.82 -23.67 2.52
CA GLU A 78 24.62 -23.36 1.75
C GLU A 78 23.63 -24.54 1.75
N LYS A 79 24.10 -25.75 1.50
CA LYS A 79 23.30 -26.99 1.54
C LYS A 79 22.70 -27.22 2.93
N ALA A 80 23.47 -26.99 3.99
CA ALA A 80 23.00 -27.13 5.36
C ALA A 80 21.93 -26.09 5.70
N LEU A 81 22.13 -24.83 5.30
CA LEU A 81 21.14 -23.74 5.47
C LEU A 81 19.85 -24.03 4.71
N ASN A 82 19.93 -24.47 3.47
CA ASN A 82 18.74 -24.82 2.67
C ASN A 82 17.97 -26.00 3.30
N ARG A 83 18.65 -26.99 3.86
CA ARG A 83 18.00 -28.07 4.63
C ARG A 83 17.31 -27.52 5.88
N THR A 84 17.99 -26.64 6.60
CA THR A 84 17.41 -26.00 7.81
C THR A 84 16.18 -25.17 7.46
N ILE A 85 16.21 -24.38 6.38
CA ILE A 85 15.06 -23.62 5.88
C ILE A 85 13.90 -24.55 5.53
N ASN A 86 14.18 -25.63 4.79
CA ASN A 86 13.15 -26.62 4.42
C ASN A 86 12.58 -27.35 5.65
N ASN A 87 13.41 -27.72 6.62
CA ASN A 87 12.96 -28.35 7.85
C ASN A 87 12.10 -27.41 8.70
N LEU A 88 12.49 -26.15 8.82
CA LEU A 88 11.68 -25.11 9.48
C LEU A 88 10.37 -24.92 8.75
N TYR A 89 10.40 -24.79 7.44
CA TYR A 89 9.19 -24.65 6.62
C TYR A 89 8.26 -25.85 6.83
N THR A 90 8.80 -27.07 6.82
CA THR A 90 8.03 -28.30 7.03
C THR A 90 7.51 -28.41 8.48
N ALA A 91 8.34 -28.12 9.47
CA ALA A 91 7.96 -28.14 10.88
C ALA A 91 6.90 -27.07 11.21
N HIS A 92 6.97 -25.94 10.54
CA HIS A 92 6.04 -24.82 10.75
C HIS A 92 4.78 -24.91 9.88
N MET A 93 4.78 -25.70 8.80
CA MET A 93 3.57 -25.98 8.02
C MET A 93 2.48 -26.68 8.84
N SER A 94 2.82 -27.30 9.97
CA SER A 94 1.85 -27.86 10.93
C SER A 94 1.34 -26.85 11.99
N LYS A 95 2.09 -25.74 12.24
CA LYS A 95 1.73 -24.70 13.22
C LYS A 95 1.34 -23.32 12.65
N PRO A 96 1.43 -23.03 11.31
CA PRO A 96 1.19 -21.67 10.81
C PRO A 96 -0.25 -21.24 10.89
N LYS A 97 -1.22 -22.16 11.01
CA LYS A 97 -2.64 -21.75 11.07
C LYS A 97 -2.89 -20.75 12.19
N ASP A 98 -2.28 -20.94 13.34
CA ASP A 98 -2.50 -20.07 14.50
C ASP A 98 -1.82 -18.69 14.35
N GLU A 99 -0.59 -18.66 13.85
CA GLU A 99 0.14 -17.40 13.64
C GLU A 99 -0.47 -16.60 12.47
N ILE A 100 -0.80 -17.26 11.37
CA ILE A 100 -1.48 -16.65 10.24
C ILE A 100 -2.87 -16.17 10.65
N SER A 101 -3.61 -16.95 11.45
CA SER A 101 -4.92 -16.55 11.99
C SER A 101 -4.83 -15.32 12.88
N LYS A 102 -3.77 -15.20 13.69
CA LYS A 102 -3.50 -13.98 14.48
C LYS A 102 -3.24 -12.77 13.59
N LEU A 103 -2.45 -12.93 12.51
CA LEU A 103 -2.21 -11.85 11.55
C LEU A 103 -3.49 -11.42 10.84
N TYR A 104 -4.34 -12.38 10.45
CA TYR A 104 -5.65 -12.06 9.87
C TYR A 104 -6.55 -11.33 10.88
N ALA A 105 -6.57 -11.74 12.13
CA ALA A 105 -7.34 -11.07 13.18
C ALA A 105 -6.88 -9.62 13.39
N ILE A 106 -5.58 -9.35 13.30
CA ILE A 106 -5.01 -8.00 13.38
C ILE A 106 -5.35 -7.17 12.14
N ALA A 107 -5.33 -7.77 10.94
CA ALA A 107 -5.64 -7.08 9.71
C ALA A 107 -7.14 -6.78 9.54
N LYS A 108 -8.00 -7.67 10.01
CA LYS A 108 -9.45 -7.66 9.80
C LYS A 108 -10.14 -6.31 10.07
N PRO A 109 -9.92 -5.62 11.21
CA PRO A 109 -10.59 -4.34 11.47
C PRO A 109 -10.17 -3.22 10.51
N TYR A 110 -8.97 -3.31 9.93
CA TYR A 110 -8.52 -2.40 8.88
C TYR A 110 -9.11 -2.76 7.54
N ASP A 111 -9.17 -4.04 7.19
CA ASP A 111 -9.73 -4.53 5.94
C ASP A 111 -11.23 -4.20 5.85
N GLU A 112 -11.99 -4.38 6.92
CA GLU A 112 -13.41 -3.99 6.97
C GLU A 112 -13.61 -2.48 6.73
N LYS A 113 -12.73 -1.63 7.31
CA LYS A 113 -12.79 -0.19 7.09
C LYS A 113 -12.37 0.20 5.67
N LEU A 114 -11.35 -0.46 5.11
CA LEU A 114 -10.90 -0.24 3.73
C LEU A 114 -11.98 -0.65 2.73
N ASP A 115 -12.63 -1.78 2.94
CA ASP A 115 -13.74 -2.26 2.10
C ASP A 115 -14.94 -1.31 2.16
N ALA A 116 -15.30 -0.82 3.34
CA ALA A 116 -16.38 0.15 3.50
C ALA A 116 -16.05 1.46 2.76
N LEU A 117 -14.80 1.92 2.86
CA LEU A 117 -14.33 3.13 2.18
C LEU A 117 -14.33 2.95 0.64
N GLU A 118 -13.90 1.79 0.15
CA GLU A 118 -13.92 1.46 -1.28
C GLU A 118 -15.36 1.41 -1.82
N LYS A 119 -16.28 0.79 -1.11
CA LYS A 119 -17.70 0.75 -1.47
C LYS A 119 -18.30 2.15 -1.52
N ALA A 120 -17.95 3.03 -0.56
CA ALA A 120 -18.39 4.41 -0.56
C ALA A 120 -17.83 5.19 -1.75
N TYR A 121 -16.56 4.98 -2.08
CA TYR A 121 -15.91 5.59 -3.25
C TYR A 121 -16.56 5.15 -4.56
N GLN A 122 -16.82 3.86 -4.73
CA GLN A 122 -17.52 3.34 -5.91
C GLN A 122 -18.94 3.87 -6.02
N SER A 123 -19.67 3.99 -4.92
CA SER A 123 -21.02 4.55 -4.89
C SER A 123 -21.02 6.03 -5.29
N ALA A 124 -20.04 6.80 -4.80
CA ALA A 124 -19.88 8.19 -5.20
C ALA A 124 -19.60 8.34 -6.71
N ASN A 125 -18.71 7.50 -7.26
CA ASN A 125 -18.43 7.50 -8.70
C ASN A 125 -19.67 7.13 -9.54
N ARG A 126 -20.46 6.14 -9.13
CA ARG A 126 -21.72 5.80 -9.81
C ARG A 126 -22.72 6.95 -9.77
N ALA A 127 -22.81 7.67 -8.64
CA ALA A 127 -23.66 8.86 -8.55
C ALA A 127 -23.21 9.96 -9.51
N ILE A 128 -21.90 10.17 -9.68
CA ILE A 128 -21.35 11.11 -10.67
C ILE A 128 -21.68 10.67 -12.11
N ASP A 129 -21.57 9.36 -12.40
CA ASP A 129 -21.85 8.82 -13.73
C ASP A 129 -23.31 9.03 -14.12
N ASN A 130 -24.23 8.78 -13.19
CA ASN A 130 -25.66 8.89 -13.41
C ASN A 130 -26.18 10.34 -13.42
N ALA A 131 -25.41 11.31 -12.92
CA ALA A 131 -25.81 12.71 -12.89
C ALA A 131 -25.82 13.32 -14.32
N PRO A 132 -26.75 14.21 -14.68
CA PRO A 132 -26.81 14.82 -16.02
C PRO A 132 -25.66 15.79 -16.29
N GLY A 133 -24.95 16.29 -15.28
CA GLY A 133 -23.82 17.20 -15.41
C GLY A 133 -23.01 17.33 -14.12
N GLY A 134 -21.89 18.04 -14.18
CA GLY A 134 -20.99 18.18 -13.05
C GLY A 134 -21.63 18.91 -11.84
N LYS A 135 -22.45 19.93 -12.09
CA LYS A 135 -23.18 20.63 -11.02
C LYS A 135 -24.14 19.67 -10.29
N ALA A 136 -24.96 18.93 -11.04
CA ALA A 136 -25.87 17.94 -10.46
C ALA A 136 -25.12 16.85 -9.68
N ALA A 137 -23.97 16.41 -10.18
CA ALA A 137 -23.10 15.48 -9.47
C ALA A 137 -22.60 16.06 -8.13
N ALA A 138 -22.16 17.32 -8.12
CA ALA A 138 -21.70 17.99 -6.90
C ALA A 138 -22.85 18.15 -5.88
N ASP A 139 -24.06 18.50 -6.35
CA ASP A 139 -25.24 18.67 -5.51
C ASP A 139 -25.68 17.32 -4.86
N VAL A 140 -25.67 16.23 -5.62
CA VAL A 140 -25.95 14.88 -5.10
C VAL A 140 -24.92 14.48 -4.04
N LEU A 141 -23.63 14.70 -4.28
CA LEU A 141 -22.59 14.38 -3.31
C LEU A 141 -22.69 15.22 -2.03
N LYS A 142 -23.11 16.48 -2.15
CA LYS A 142 -23.34 17.36 -0.99
C LYS A 142 -24.42 16.81 -0.06
N ILE A 143 -25.49 16.28 -0.60
CA ILE A 143 -26.55 15.60 0.19
C ILE A 143 -25.99 14.41 0.97
N SER A 144 -24.98 13.73 0.40
CA SER A 144 -24.27 12.60 1.02
C SER A 144 -23.11 13.04 1.95
N GLY A 145 -22.97 14.32 2.25
CA GLY A 145 -21.94 14.86 3.15
C GLY A 145 -20.58 15.15 2.48
N LEU A 146 -20.47 15.02 1.16
CA LEU A 146 -19.27 15.35 0.40
C LEU A 146 -19.45 16.69 -0.31
N ASP A 147 -19.06 17.79 0.33
CA ASP A 147 -19.26 19.14 -0.21
C ASP A 147 -18.11 19.57 -1.14
N TYR A 148 -18.32 19.42 -2.44
CA TYR A 148 -17.39 19.85 -3.49
C TYR A 148 -17.14 21.38 -3.45
N TYR A 149 -18.14 22.17 -3.09
CA TYR A 149 -18.03 23.63 -3.12
C TYR A 149 -17.06 24.18 -2.06
N THR A 150 -16.94 23.50 -0.93
CA THR A 150 -15.95 23.87 0.10
C THR A 150 -14.53 23.43 -0.29
N TRP A 151 -14.39 22.41 -1.12
CA TRP A 151 -13.11 21.92 -1.59
C TRP A 151 -12.45 22.90 -2.59
N GLY A 152 -13.22 23.43 -3.52
CA GLY A 152 -12.75 24.44 -4.50
C GLY A 152 -12.18 25.69 -3.84
N ASN A 153 -12.72 26.10 -2.69
CA ASN A 153 -12.24 27.24 -1.92
C ASN A 153 -10.94 26.96 -1.13
N ARG A 154 -10.54 25.69 -0.98
CA ARG A 154 -9.33 25.27 -0.27
C ARG A 154 -8.14 24.95 -1.18
N GLN A 155 -8.35 24.86 -2.49
CA GLN A 155 -7.23 24.78 -3.41
C GLN A 155 -6.62 26.17 -3.52
N PRO A 156 -5.29 26.34 -3.24
CA PRO A 156 -4.62 27.53 -3.69
C PRO A 156 -4.87 27.62 -5.19
N GLU A 157 -5.29 28.78 -5.65
CA GLU A 157 -5.32 29.07 -7.08
C GLU A 157 -4.01 28.55 -7.64
N ARG A 158 -4.07 27.53 -8.49
CA ARG A 158 -2.96 27.26 -9.39
C ARG A 158 -2.96 28.44 -10.34
N VAL A 159 -2.28 29.49 -9.95
CA VAL A 159 -1.83 30.51 -10.87
C VAL A 159 -0.99 29.74 -11.88
N LEU A 160 -1.58 29.47 -13.04
CA LEU A 160 -0.83 29.00 -14.19
C LEU A 160 0.22 30.08 -14.43
N ASP A 161 1.45 29.79 -14.04
CA ASP A 161 2.57 30.66 -14.35
C ASP A 161 2.81 30.57 -15.86
N LEU A 162 2.16 31.48 -16.55
CA LEU A 162 2.29 31.64 -18.01
C LEU A 162 3.51 32.49 -18.39
N SER A 163 4.38 32.80 -17.43
CA SER A 163 5.59 33.60 -17.70
C SER A 163 6.54 32.89 -18.68
N ALA A 164 6.54 31.55 -18.70
CA ALA A 164 7.29 30.75 -19.66
C ALA A 164 6.75 30.83 -21.11
N LEU A 165 5.52 31.27 -21.31
CA LEU A 165 4.91 31.42 -22.65
C LEU A 165 5.04 32.86 -23.20
N LYS A 166 5.59 33.81 -22.43
CA LYS A 166 5.78 35.20 -22.82
C LYS A 166 7.22 35.54 -23.26
N GLY A 167 8.08 34.54 -23.37
CA GLY A 167 9.45 34.68 -23.85
C GLY A 167 9.50 34.50 -25.35
N GLY A 168 9.41 35.61 -26.10
CA GLY A 168 9.58 35.61 -27.54
C GLY A 168 9.38 37.03 -28.13
N ASP A 169 10.37 37.90 -27.94
CA ASP A 169 10.74 38.99 -28.84
C ASP A 169 12.26 39.09 -28.88
#